data_5aeca6617b5c3097b4007cd18a69c6a9
#
_entry.id   5aeca6617b5c3097b4007cd18a69c6a9
#
_cell.length_a   1.000
_cell.length_b   1.000
_cell.length_c   1.000
_cell.angle_alpha   90.00
_cell.angle_beta   90.00
_cell.angle_gamma   90.00
#
_symmetry.space_group_name_H-M   'P 1'
#
loop_
_entity.id
_entity.type
_entity.pdbx_description
1 polymer ?
#
loop_
_entity_poly.entity_id
_entity_poly.type
_entity_poly.pdbx_seq_one_letter_code
_entity_poly.pdbx_strand_id
1 'polypeptide(L)'
;MNNGGKGQGQSGDGGKRSSSRSASPRHGSHPRGPQAQPARPQRDASTLGIRKEEPRKPLPIKDCAICGKPIFDLAGAVAEKESGEPVHFECALERVAAAETLEAGEKVVYLGAGCFGVVSFKSGNEGAFVVKRRLRWEKEGEKQPWRREISSYITKI
;
A
#
# COMPACT_ATOMS: atom_id res chain seq x y z
N MET A 1 58.90 -12.03 -11.35
CA MET A 1 58.49 -13.41 -11.11
C MET A 1 56.97 -13.39 -11.12
N ASN A 2 56.39 -13.51 -12.29
CA ASN A 2 55.90 -14.72 -12.95
C ASN A 2 54.76 -15.37 -12.17
N ASN A 3 53.53 -15.28 -12.66
CA ASN A 3 52.73 -16.30 -13.35
C ASN A 3 51.30 -15.75 -13.45
N GLY A 4 50.62 -15.63 -14.54
CA GLY A 4 50.47 -16.44 -15.73
C GLY A 4 49.39 -17.51 -15.57
N GLY A 5 48.12 -17.20 -15.92
CA GLY A 5 47.02 -18.15 -15.91
C GLY A 5 45.93 -17.71 -16.87
N LYS A 6 46.13 -18.03 -18.19
CA LYS A 6 45.10 -18.06 -19.24
C LYS A 6 44.21 -19.29 -19.01
N GLY A 7 42.93 -19.14 -19.08
CA GLY A 7 41.96 -20.19 -19.22
C GLY A 7 40.96 -19.83 -20.32
N GLN A 8 41.20 -20.36 -21.50
CA GLN A 8 40.30 -20.40 -22.65
C GLN A 8 39.39 -21.63 -22.54
N GLY A 9 38.25 -21.58 -23.19
CA GLY A 9 37.40 -22.71 -23.50
C GLY A 9 35.96 -22.45 -23.13
N GLN A 10 34.94 -22.69 -23.90
CA GLN A 10 34.75 -23.23 -25.23
C GLN A 10 33.30 -23.00 -25.62
N SER A 11 33.10 -22.74 -26.86
CA SER A 11 31.88 -22.73 -27.64
C SER A 11 31.09 -24.04 -27.55
N GLY A 12 29.77 -23.95 -27.66
CA GLY A 12 28.83 -25.03 -27.92
C GLY A 12 27.52 -24.38 -28.29
N ASP A 13 27.28 -24.13 -29.47
CA ASP A 13 26.82 -24.84 -30.65
C ASP A 13 25.48 -25.54 -30.46
N GLY A 14 24.53 -25.11 -31.26
CA GLY A 14 23.69 -25.94 -32.09
C GLY A 14 22.43 -26.56 -31.46
N GLY A 15 21.29 -26.02 -31.82
CA GLY A 15 20.00 -26.69 -31.61
C GLY A 15 18.88 -26.14 -32.47
N LYS A 16 19.07 -26.09 -33.80
CA LYS A 16 17.96 -25.97 -34.75
C LYS A 16 17.12 -27.25 -34.72
N ARG A 17 15.85 -27.14 -34.48
CA ARG A 17 14.83 -28.13 -34.86
C ARG A 17 13.66 -27.38 -35.46
N SER A 18 13.64 -27.26 -36.70
CA SER A 18 12.86 -27.82 -37.80
C SER A 18 11.39 -28.12 -37.47
N SER A 19 10.62 -27.26 -38.08
CA SER A 19 9.24 -27.36 -38.52
C SER A 19 8.80 -28.77 -38.91
N SER A 20 7.64 -29.18 -38.43
CA SER A 20 6.80 -30.14 -39.15
C SER A 20 5.40 -29.58 -39.28
N ARG A 21 5.08 -29.19 -40.50
CA ARG A 21 3.73 -28.93 -40.99
C ARG A 21 3.03 -30.27 -41.10
N SER A 22 1.97 -30.47 -40.36
CA SER A 22 0.99 -31.51 -40.71
C SER A 22 -0.32 -30.86 -41.13
N ALA A 23 -0.56 -31.02 -42.42
CA ALA A 23 -1.83 -30.71 -43.04
C ALA A 23 -2.86 -31.72 -42.61
N SER A 24 -4.03 -31.27 -42.14
CA SER A 24 -5.20 -32.09 -41.91
C SER A 24 -6.31 -31.72 -42.92
N PRO A 25 -7.06 -32.70 -43.39
CA PRO A 25 -7.93 -32.57 -44.54
C PRO A 25 -9.26 -31.87 -44.15
N ARG A 26 -9.77 -31.15 -45.13
CA ARG A 26 -11.10 -30.56 -45.16
C ARG A 26 -12.17 -31.66 -45.16
N HIS A 27 -13.07 -31.61 -44.19
CA HIS A 27 -14.31 -32.33 -44.29
C HIS A 27 -15.51 -31.43 -43.94
N GLY A 28 -16.36 -31.31 -44.93
CA GLY A 28 -17.79 -31.44 -44.81
C GLY A 28 -18.57 -30.22 -44.24
N SER A 29 -18.98 -29.37 -45.18
CA SER A 29 -20.05 -28.41 -44.98
C SER A 29 -21.38 -29.13 -44.73
N HIS A 30 -21.92 -29.08 -43.53
CA HIS A 30 -23.32 -29.34 -43.28
C HIS A 30 -24.03 -28.02 -42.97
N PRO A 31 -25.10 -27.66 -43.71
CA PRO A 31 -25.93 -26.52 -43.34
C PRO A 31 -26.79 -26.92 -42.13
N ARG A 32 -26.46 -26.44 -40.97
CA ARG A 32 -27.35 -26.47 -39.80
C ARG A 32 -28.36 -25.33 -39.96
N GLY A 33 -29.63 -25.69 -40.08
CA GLY A 33 -30.76 -24.80 -40.04
C GLY A 33 -30.84 -24.02 -38.73
N PRO A 34 -31.65 -22.94 -38.68
CA PRO A 34 -31.75 -22.06 -37.53
C PRO A 34 -32.36 -22.82 -36.33
N GLN A 35 -31.49 -23.20 -35.38
CA GLN A 35 -31.96 -23.67 -34.08
C GLN A 35 -32.44 -22.47 -33.30
N ALA A 36 -33.74 -22.44 -33.03
CA ALA A 36 -34.36 -21.50 -32.12
C ALA A 36 -33.68 -21.64 -30.73
N GLN A 37 -32.97 -20.62 -30.31
CA GLN A 37 -32.44 -20.52 -28.94
C GLN A 37 -33.62 -20.36 -27.97
N PRO A 38 -33.71 -21.16 -26.90
CA PRO A 38 -34.68 -20.92 -25.86
C PRO A 38 -34.41 -19.55 -25.25
N ALA A 39 -35.47 -18.72 -25.17
CA ALA A 39 -35.43 -17.41 -24.57
C ALA A 39 -34.84 -17.51 -23.16
N ARG A 40 -33.69 -16.83 -22.91
CA ARG A 40 -33.20 -16.63 -21.58
C ARG A 40 -34.23 -15.89 -20.76
N PRO A 41 -34.56 -16.35 -19.55
CA PRO A 41 -35.45 -15.58 -18.69
C PRO A 41 -34.77 -14.23 -18.43
N GLN A 42 -35.44 -13.17 -18.82
CA GLN A 42 -35.05 -11.80 -18.46
C GLN A 42 -35.15 -11.74 -16.95
N ARG A 43 -33.99 -11.65 -16.31
CA ARG A 43 -33.92 -11.34 -14.88
C ARG A 43 -34.35 -9.89 -14.75
N ASP A 44 -35.51 -9.69 -14.17
CA ASP A 44 -35.99 -8.36 -13.82
C ASP A 44 -34.95 -7.63 -12.99
N ALA A 45 -34.46 -6.54 -13.57
CA ALA A 45 -33.46 -5.67 -12.96
C ALA A 45 -33.98 -4.82 -11.77
N SER A 46 -35.18 -5.18 -11.29
CA SER A 46 -35.90 -4.39 -10.27
C SER A 46 -35.67 -4.85 -8.83
N THR A 47 -34.74 -5.78 -8.59
CA THR A 47 -34.49 -6.22 -7.20
C THR A 47 -33.02 -5.93 -6.73
N LEU A 48 -32.37 -4.95 -7.36
CA LEU A 48 -31.27 -4.28 -6.69
C LEU A 48 -31.91 -3.29 -5.70
N GLY A 49 -32.22 -3.79 -4.52
CA GLY A 49 -32.57 -2.93 -3.39
C GLY A 49 -31.46 -1.92 -3.22
N ILE A 50 -31.68 -0.72 -3.73
CA ILE A 50 -30.88 0.45 -3.38
C ILE A 50 -31.06 0.57 -1.87
N ARG A 51 -30.11 0.02 -1.11
CA ARG A 51 -30.00 0.33 0.32
C ARG A 51 -29.87 1.84 0.36
N LYS A 52 -30.90 2.53 0.86
CA LYS A 52 -30.79 3.93 1.24
C LYS A 52 -29.59 3.99 2.18
N GLU A 53 -28.45 4.47 1.67
CA GLU A 53 -27.34 4.81 2.55
C GLU A 53 -27.83 5.91 3.47
N GLU A 54 -28.04 5.56 4.71
CA GLU A 54 -28.31 6.58 5.73
C GLU A 54 -27.14 7.56 5.71
N PRO A 55 -27.40 8.87 5.76
CA PRO A 55 -26.35 9.88 5.74
C PRO A 55 -25.39 9.59 6.90
N ARG A 56 -24.16 9.25 6.55
CA ARG A 56 -23.11 8.97 7.54
C ARG A 56 -22.93 10.22 8.39
N LYS A 57 -23.03 10.08 9.69
CA LYS A 57 -22.73 11.19 10.61
C LYS A 57 -21.32 11.67 10.29
N PRO A 58 -21.11 12.99 10.10
CA PRO A 58 -19.78 13.51 9.84
C PRO A 58 -18.85 13.15 11.01
N LEU A 59 -17.62 12.76 10.70
CA LEU A 59 -16.59 12.53 11.70
C LEU A 59 -16.36 13.81 12.50
N PRO A 60 -16.11 13.72 13.82
CA PRO A 60 -15.78 14.89 14.61
C PRO A 60 -14.50 15.54 14.09
N ILE A 61 -14.53 16.84 13.88
CA ILE A 61 -13.33 17.63 13.52
C ILE A 61 -12.69 18.05 14.84
N LYS A 62 -11.39 17.83 14.97
CA LYS A 62 -10.57 18.27 16.10
C LYS A 62 -9.43 19.14 15.61
N ASP A 63 -8.98 20.04 16.45
CA ASP A 63 -7.84 20.90 16.13
C ASP A 63 -6.53 20.20 16.48
N CYS A 64 -5.50 20.45 15.68
CA CYS A 64 -4.16 19.93 15.91
C CYS A 64 -3.52 20.61 17.12
N ALA A 65 -3.06 19.85 18.10
CA ALA A 65 -2.42 20.39 19.31
C ALA A 65 -1.08 21.13 19.01
N ILE A 66 -0.47 20.92 17.84
CA ILE A 66 0.78 21.59 17.46
C ILE A 66 0.53 22.88 16.69
N CYS A 67 -0.30 22.87 15.63
CA CYS A 67 -0.48 24.01 14.74
C CYS A 67 -1.84 24.73 14.90
N GLY A 68 -2.75 24.20 15.72
CA GLY A 68 -4.08 24.77 15.97
C GLY A 68 -5.05 24.72 14.79
N LYS A 69 -4.68 24.10 13.67
CA LYS A 69 -5.56 23.97 12.50
C LYS A 69 -6.44 22.73 12.63
N PRO A 70 -7.65 22.74 12.00
CA PRO A 70 -8.55 21.61 12.05
C PRO A 70 -7.97 20.40 11.32
N ILE A 71 -8.15 19.21 11.93
CA ILE A 71 -7.76 17.92 11.36
C ILE A 71 -8.99 17.31 10.72
N PHE A 72 -9.03 17.26 9.39
CA PHE A 72 -10.13 16.68 8.62
C PHE A 72 -10.05 15.16 8.52
N ASP A 73 -8.85 14.61 8.53
CA ASP A 73 -8.60 13.16 8.56
C ASP A 73 -8.02 12.74 9.93
N LEU A 74 -8.92 12.53 10.88
CA LEU A 74 -8.53 12.03 12.19
C LEU A 74 -8.02 10.58 12.17
N ALA A 75 -8.32 9.81 11.12
CA ALA A 75 -7.82 8.44 11.01
C ALA A 75 -6.31 8.40 10.74
N GLY A 76 -5.80 9.39 10.01
CA GLY A 76 -4.37 9.59 9.77
C GLY A 76 -3.64 10.38 10.87
N ALA A 77 -4.36 10.93 11.85
CA ALA A 77 -3.74 11.69 12.93
C ALA A 77 -2.97 10.80 13.92
N VAL A 78 -1.94 11.36 14.52
CA VAL A 78 -1.18 10.74 15.60
C VAL A 78 -1.46 11.46 16.93
N ALA A 79 -1.30 10.77 18.05
CA ALA A 79 -1.49 11.39 19.36
C ALA A 79 -0.22 12.17 19.73
N GLU A 80 -0.38 13.36 20.28
CA GLU A 80 0.73 14.14 20.84
C GLU A 80 1.28 13.42 22.07
N LYS A 81 2.60 13.44 22.22
CA LYS A 81 3.36 12.64 23.20
C LYS A 81 2.96 12.92 24.66
N GLU A 82 2.67 14.15 24.98
CA GLU A 82 2.41 14.59 26.36
C GLU A 82 0.92 14.61 26.67
N SER A 83 0.13 15.30 25.86
CA SER A 83 -1.31 15.50 26.05
C SER A 83 -2.17 14.34 25.56
N GLY A 84 -1.69 13.56 24.58
CA GLY A 84 -2.48 12.55 23.89
C GLY A 84 -3.53 13.11 22.92
N GLU A 85 -3.60 14.43 22.76
CA GLU A 85 -4.48 15.08 21.81
C GLU A 85 -4.06 14.80 20.36
N PRO A 86 -5.00 14.87 19.39
CA PRO A 86 -4.66 14.58 18.00
C PRO A 86 -3.80 15.69 17.40
N VAL A 87 -2.82 15.28 16.59
CA VAL A 87 -1.98 16.18 15.78
C VAL A 87 -1.91 15.68 14.34
N HIS A 88 -1.72 16.59 13.39
CA HIS A 88 -1.44 16.19 12.02
C HIS A 88 -0.18 15.31 11.97
N PHE A 89 -0.20 14.33 11.11
CA PHE A 89 0.94 13.45 10.92
C PHE A 89 2.21 14.23 10.53
N GLU A 90 2.06 15.21 9.63
CA GLU A 90 3.15 16.08 9.19
C GLU A 90 3.72 16.92 10.32
N CYS A 91 2.85 17.48 11.18
CA CYS A 91 3.31 18.27 12.33
C CYS A 91 4.12 17.43 13.33
N ALA A 92 3.71 16.17 13.53
CA ALA A 92 4.49 15.25 14.37
C ALA A 92 5.82 14.88 13.73
N LEU A 93 5.82 14.59 12.43
CA LEU A 93 7.02 14.26 11.66
C LEU A 93 8.04 15.40 11.68
N GLU A 94 7.59 16.63 11.43
CA GLU A 94 8.44 17.83 11.49
C GLU A 94 9.03 18.04 12.87
N ARG A 95 8.22 17.86 13.93
CA ARG A 95 8.67 18.02 15.31
C ARG A 95 9.72 16.97 15.69
N VAL A 96 9.53 15.72 15.25
CA VAL A 96 10.53 14.65 15.45
C VAL A 96 11.79 14.96 14.67
N ALA A 97 11.68 15.38 13.40
CA ALA A 97 12.84 15.71 12.58
C ALA A 97 13.63 16.90 13.12
N ALA A 98 12.95 17.90 13.70
CA ALA A 98 13.59 19.06 14.33
C ALA A 98 14.30 18.71 15.65
N ALA A 99 13.85 17.68 16.35
CA ALA A 99 14.44 17.24 17.61
C ALA A 99 15.66 16.30 17.42
N GLU A 100 15.80 15.72 16.22
CA GLU A 100 16.86 14.76 15.91
C GLU A 100 18.00 15.40 15.10
N THR A 101 19.22 15.09 15.47
CA THR A 101 20.38 15.43 14.64
C THR A 101 20.52 14.37 13.55
N LEU A 102 20.23 14.75 12.31
CA LEU A 102 20.31 13.88 11.15
C LEU A 102 21.66 14.03 10.45
N GLU A 103 22.27 12.92 10.11
CA GLU A 103 23.48 12.85 9.29
C GLU A 103 23.12 12.92 7.79
N ALA A 104 24.13 13.15 6.96
CA ALA A 104 23.93 13.16 5.51
C ALA A 104 23.37 11.81 5.02
N GLY A 105 22.24 11.84 4.32
CA GLY A 105 21.55 10.63 3.84
C GLY A 105 20.62 9.97 4.86
N GLU A 106 20.46 10.53 6.05
CA GLU A 106 19.45 10.09 7.02
C GLU A 106 18.13 10.85 6.83
N LYS A 107 17.02 10.16 7.10
CA LYS A 107 15.68 10.73 7.10
C LYS A 107 14.86 10.16 8.24
N VAL A 108 13.88 10.93 8.70
CA VAL A 108 12.87 10.44 9.63
C VAL A 108 11.73 9.83 8.83
N VAL A 109 11.32 8.64 9.21
CA VAL A 109 10.18 7.91 8.62
C VAL A 109 9.27 7.38 9.72
N TYR A 110 8.01 7.14 9.39
CA TYR A 110 7.08 6.50 10.31
C TYR A 110 7.19 4.97 10.19
N LEU A 111 7.41 4.30 11.31
CA LEU A 111 7.58 2.84 11.38
C LEU A 111 6.28 2.11 11.78
N GLY A 112 5.22 2.86 12.07
CA GLY A 112 3.97 2.31 12.58
C GLY A 112 3.88 2.29 14.10
N ALA A 113 2.68 2.01 14.62
CA ALA A 113 2.39 1.90 16.06
C ALA A 113 2.90 3.07 16.92
N GLY A 114 2.77 4.30 16.43
CA GLY A 114 3.23 5.50 17.14
C GLY A 114 4.74 5.63 17.26
N CYS A 115 5.49 4.97 16.38
CA CYS A 115 6.95 5.05 16.34
C CYS A 115 7.44 5.71 15.06
N PHE A 116 8.39 6.61 15.18
CA PHE A 116 9.20 7.10 14.08
C PHE A 116 10.58 6.41 14.11
N GLY A 117 11.33 6.54 13.05
CA GLY A 117 12.68 6.03 12.98
C GLY A 117 13.57 6.92 12.13
N VAL A 118 14.82 7.06 12.55
CA VAL A 118 15.85 7.61 11.70
C VAL A 118 16.40 6.48 10.85
N VAL A 119 16.30 6.64 9.53
CA VAL A 119 16.76 5.65 8.56
C VAL A 119 17.82 6.21 7.65
N SER A 120 18.75 5.36 7.25
CA SER A 120 19.76 5.67 6.24
C SER A 120 19.52 4.81 5.02
N PHE A 121 19.49 5.43 3.85
CA PHE A 121 19.30 4.71 2.58
C PHE A 121 20.65 4.21 2.06
N LYS A 122 20.69 2.95 1.62
CA LYS A 122 21.91 2.38 1.02
C LYS A 122 22.06 2.88 -0.40
N SER A 123 23.21 3.45 -0.71
CA SER A 123 23.57 3.83 -2.09
C SER A 123 23.49 2.61 -3.02
N GLY A 124 22.81 2.76 -4.16
CA GLY A 124 22.74 1.73 -5.20
C GLY A 124 21.62 0.69 -5.06
N ASN A 125 20.77 0.78 -4.04
CA ASN A 125 19.60 -0.09 -3.92
C ASN A 125 18.37 0.77 -3.59
N GLU A 126 17.65 1.16 -4.62
CA GLU A 126 16.42 1.97 -4.47
C GLU A 126 15.40 1.21 -3.62
N GLY A 127 15.11 1.74 -2.44
CA GLY A 127 14.15 1.18 -1.50
C GLY A 127 14.75 0.40 -0.32
N ALA A 128 16.05 0.07 -0.33
CA ALA A 128 16.70 -0.54 0.85
C ALA A 128 17.17 0.52 1.84
N PHE A 129 16.66 0.46 3.06
CA PHE A 129 17.07 1.34 4.13
C PHE A 129 17.43 0.55 5.39
N VAL A 130 18.21 1.16 6.25
CA VAL A 130 18.57 0.62 7.56
C VAL A 130 18.02 1.55 8.63
N VAL A 131 17.28 1.00 9.58
CA VAL A 131 16.81 1.76 10.73
C VAL A 131 17.97 1.94 11.69
N LYS A 132 18.42 3.18 11.88
CA LYS A 132 19.51 3.57 12.79
C LYS A 132 19.00 3.71 14.21
N ARG A 133 17.89 4.43 14.38
CA ARG A 133 17.28 4.70 15.70
C ARG A 133 15.77 4.58 15.60
N ARG A 134 15.14 4.13 16.67
CA ARG A 134 13.68 4.12 16.83
C ARG A 134 13.30 5.16 17.87
N LEU A 135 12.32 5.98 17.53
CA LEU A 135 11.87 7.10 18.34
C LEU A 135 10.41 6.85 18.68
N ARG A 136 10.14 6.51 19.91
CA ARG A 136 8.75 6.34 20.35
C ARG A 136 8.10 7.71 20.54
N TRP A 137 7.07 7.94 19.80
CA TRP A 137 6.26 9.17 19.86
C TRP A 137 5.02 8.99 20.73
N GLU A 138 4.24 7.95 20.47
CA GLU A 138 3.03 7.67 21.25
C GLU A 138 3.33 6.72 22.41
N LYS A 139 2.59 6.87 23.49
CA LYS A 139 2.65 5.95 24.64
C LYS A 139 2.10 4.58 24.23
N GLU A 140 2.77 3.53 24.65
CA GLU A 140 2.38 2.17 24.34
C GLU A 140 1.13 1.77 25.14
N GLY A 141 0.18 1.10 24.44
CA GLY A 141 -1.03 0.55 25.09
C GLY A 141 -2.12 1.57 25.39
N GLU A 142 -1.87 2.85 25.29
CA GLU A 142 -2.86 3.90 25.55
C GLU A 142 -3.70 4.19 24.31
N LYS A 143 -4.96 3.74 24.32
CA LYS A 143 -5.93 4.10 23.28
C LYS A 143 -6.59 5.42 23.64
N GLN A 144 -6.22 6.46 22.94
CA GLN A 144 -6.78 7.79 23.15
C GLN A 144 -8.30 7.82 22.95
N PRO A 145 -9.04 8.60 23.75
CA PRO A 145 -10.51 8.67 23.68
C PRO A 145 -11.03 8.99 22.28
N TRP A 146 -10.38 9.93 21.59
CA TRP A 146 -10.76 10.35 20.24
C TRP A 146 -10.61 9.22 19.20
N ARG A 147 -9.63 8.31 19.37
CA ARG A 147 -9.49 7.13 18.50
C ARG A 147 -10.60 6.10 18.72
N ARG A 148 -11.07 5.93 19.95
CA ARG A 148 -12.22 5.07 20.25
C ARG A 148 -13.49 5.63 19.61
N GLU A 149 -13.66 6.94 19.66
CA GLU A 149 -14.76 7.64 19.04
C GLU A 149 -14.77 7.34 17.53
N ILE A 150 -13.67 7.57 16.81
CA ILE A 150 -13.54 7.27 15.38
C ILE A 150 -13.84 5.79 15.09
N SER A 151 -13.28 4.86 15.86
CA SER A 151 -13.53 3.44 15.68
C SER A 151 -15.02 3.12 15.76
N SER A 152 -15.79 3.79 16.62
CA SER A 152 -17.23 3.59 16.73
C SER A 152 -18.01 4.06 15.50
N TYR A 153 -17.50 5.04 14.75
CA TYR A 153 -18.08 5.47 13.47
C TYR A 153 -17.80 4.49 12.34
N ILE A 154 -16.61 3.88 12.32
CA ILE A 154 -16.19 2.95 11.27
C ILE A 154 -16.85 1.57 11.45
N THR A 155 -17.04 1.11 12.69
CA THR A 155 -17.56 -0.24 12.96
C THR A 155 -19.09 -0.35 12.76
N LYS A 156 -19.81 0.75 12.60
CA LYS A 156 -21.25 0.78 12.34
C LYS A 156 -21.66 0.67 10.86
N ILE A 157 -20.72 0.23 10.00
CA ILE A 157 -20.93 0.03 8.56
C ILE A 157 -21.35 -1.41 8.26
#